data_13c255e01ae6c54fb6398b12926852d4
#
_entry.id   13c255e01ae6c54fb6398b12926852d4
#
_cell.length_a   1.000
_cell.length_b   1.000
_cell.length_c   1.000
_cell.angle_alpha   90.00
_cell.angle_beta   90.00
_cell.angle_gamma   90.00
#
_symmetry.space_group_name_H-M   'P 1'
#
loop_
_entity.id
_entity.type
_entity.pdbx_description
1 polymer ?
#
loop_
_entity_poly.entity_id
_entity_poly.type
_entity_poly.pdbx_seq_one_letter_code
_entity_poly.pdbx_strand_id
1 'polypeptide(L)'
;VTESNPFRLDKRLLRVAFERAASDYDKVALLQREVGRRLLERLELVRVTPALILDAGAGTGHGSTALARRYKEARVLALDIAHAMLVQARRHRAWFRKQRFVCGDIESLPLANRSVDMVFSNLSLQWCGDLDRVFEEFQRVL
;
A
#
# COMPACT_ATOMS: atom_id res chain seq x y z
N VAL A 1 -25.25 22.77 -1.94
CA VAL A 1 -24.03 23.27 -2.62
C VAL A 1 -22.87 22.72 -1.81
N THR A 2 -22.30 21.60 -2.24
CA THR A 2 -21.10 21.02 -1.64
C THR A 2 -19.92 21.92 -2.03
N GLU A 3 -19.38 22.65 -1.08
CA GLU A 3 -18.13 23.38 -1.27
C GLU A 3 -17.06 22.42 -1.75
N SER A 4 -16.58 22.61 -2.97
CA SER A 4 -15.44 21.85 -3.48
C SER A 4 -14.22 22.29 -2.69
N ASN A 5 -13.69 21.40 -1.87
CA ASN A 5 -12.43 21.63 -1.14
C ASN A 5 -11.33 21.94 -2.17
N PRO A 6 -10.79 23.17 -2.22
CA PRO A 6 -9.79 23.57 -3.23
C PRO A 6 -8.46 22.82 -3.10
N PHE A 7 -8.26 22.11 -1.98
CA PHE A 7 -7.07 21.30 -1.71
C PHE A 7 -7.25 19.80 -2.01
N ARG A 8 -8.40 19.41 -2.58
CA ARG A 8 -8.65 18.02 -2.92
C ARG A 8 -7.77 17.60 -4.11
N LEU A 9 -6.88 16.66 -3.87
CA LEU A 9 -6.02 16.09 -4.91
C LEU A 9 -6.86 15.40 -6.00
N ASP A 10 -6.58 15.73 -7.26
CA ASP A 10 -7.18 15.00 -8.39
C ASP A 10 -6.50 13.64 -8.52
N LYS A 11 -7.24 12.60 -8.16
CA LYS A 11 -6.75 11.21 -8.19
C LYS A 11 -6.35 10.73 -9.60
N ARG A 12 -6.95 11.30 -10.65
CA ARG A 12 -6.59 10.97 -12.03
C ARG A 12 -5.20 11.50 -12.35
N LEU A 13 -4.93 12.75 -11.99
CA LEU A 13 -3.62 13.37 -12.18
C LEU A 13 -2.56 12.69 -11.30
N LEU A 14 -2.92 12.39 -10.07
CA LEU A 14 -2.06 11.65 -9.14
C LEU A 14 -1.67 10.28 -9.71
N ARG A 15 -2.65 9.51 -10.18
CA ARG A 15 -2.40 8.22 -10.82
C ARG A 15 -1.47 8.34 -12.03
N VAL A 16 -1.72 9.29 -12.91
CA VAL A 16 -0.88 9.53 -14.10
C VAL A 16 0.55 9.90 -13.69
N ALA A 17 0.73 10.70 -12.64
CA ALA A 17 2.05 11.06 -12.14
C ALA A 17 2.82 9.84 -11.65
N PHE A 18 2.19 8.96 -10.86
CA PHE A 18 2.81 7.72 -10.38
C PHE A 18 3.04 6.70 -11.49
N GLU A 19 2.14 6.58 -12.47
CA GLU A 19 2.35 5.75 -13.66
C GLU A 19 3.63 6.14 -14.40
N ARG A 20 3.87 7.45 -14.57
CA ARG A 20 5.07 7.97 -15.25
C ARG A 20 6.34 7.81 -14.40
N ALA A 21 6.22 7.97 -13.09
CA ALA A 21 7.36 7.89 -12.19
C ALA A 21 7.85 6.47 -11.92
N ALA A 22 7.01 5.45 -12.16
CA ALA A 22 7.25 4.08 -11.70
C ALA A 22 8.59 3.48 -12.11
N SER A 23 9.11 3.77 -13.31
CA SER A 23 10.39 3.24 -13.80
C SER A 23 11.60 3.79 -13.05
N ASP A 24 11.51 5.03 -12.57
CA ASP A 24 12.60 5.73 -11.91
C ASP A 24 12.37 5.96 -10.41
N TYR A 25 11.20 5.55 -9.92
CA TYR A 25 10.76 5.79 -8.55
C TYR A 25 11.77 5.30 -7.51
N ASP A 26 12.32 4.12 -7.70
CA ASP A 26 13.27 3.52 -6.75
C ASP A 26 14.60 4.28 -6.66
N LYS A 27 14.96 5.06 -7.67
CA LYS A 27 16.17 5.88 -7.66
C LYS A 27 16.05 7.06 -6.69
N VAL A 28 14.83 7.56 -6.49
CA VAL A 28 14.55 8.75 -5.66
C VAL A 28 13.81 8.45 -4.37
N ALA A 29 13.32 7.22 -4.18
CA ALA A 29 12.50 6.80 -3.05
C ALA A 29 13.33 6.47 -1.77
N LEU A 30 14.44 7.16 -1.53
CA LEU A 30 15.30 6.92 -0.37
C LEU A 30 14.56 7.14 0.96
N LEU A 31 13.80 8.24 1.05
CA LEU A 31 13.01 8.56 2.25
C LEU A 31 11.96 7.48 2.51
N GLN A 32 11.21 7.09 1.48
CA GLN A 32 10.16 6.07 1.59
C GLN A 32 10.72 4.74 2.06
N ARG A 33 11.89 4.35 1.58
CA ARG A 33 12.58 3.13 2.02
C ARG A 33 13.03 3.21 3.46
N GLU A 34 13.63 4.31 3.88
CA GLU A 34 14.11 4.47 5.26
C GLU A 34 12.96 4.51 6.26
N VAL A 35 11.88 5.26 5.96
CA VAL A 35 10.69 5.29 6.82
C VAL A 35 10.02 3.90 6.87
N GLY A 36 9.89 3.23 5.71
CA GLY A 36 9.35 1.88 5.63
C GLY A 36 10.16 0.86 6.43
N ARG A 37 11.48 0.92 6.37
CA ARG A 37 12.38 0.07 7.18
C ARG A 37 12.12 0.27 8.67
N ARG A 38 12.08 1.51 9.14
CA ARG A 38 11.81 1.83 10.56
C ARG A 38 10.41 1.39 11.00
N LEU A 39 9.42 1.53 10.12
CA LEU A 39 8.07 1.07 10.40
C LEU A 39 8.03 -0.46 10.54
N LEU A 40 8.71 -1.18 9.66
CA LEU A 40 8.80 -2.64 9.69
C LEU A 40 9.54 -3.15 10.94
N GLU A 41 10.59 -2.45 11.40
CA GLU A 41 11.29 -2.78 12.64
C GLU A 41 10.36 -2.69 13.87
N ARG A 42 9.44 -1.71 13.89
CA ARG A 42 8.46 -1.58 14.98
C ARG A 42 7.48 -2.74 15.06
N LEU A 43 7.29 -3.49 13.98
CA LEU A 43 6.47 -4.71 14.02
C LEU A 43 7.07 -5.80 14.91
N GLU A 44 8.35 -5.69 15.29
CA GLU A 44 8.97 -6.60 16.27
C GLU A 44 8.34 -6.47 17.66
N LEU A 45 7.77 -5.30 17.97
CA LEU A 45 7.10 -5.03 19.23
C LEU A 45 5.63 -5.52 19.23
N VAL A 46 5.11 -5.93 18.09
CA VAL A 46 3.70 -6.30 17.92
C VAL A 46 3.61 -7.83 17.72
N ARG A 47 2.93 -8.49 18.64
CA ARG A 47 2.70 -9.94 18.59
C ARG A 47 1.44 -10.26 17.81
N VAL A 48 1.58 -10.34 16.48
CA VAL A 48 0.48 -10.70 15.57
C VAL A 48 0.96 -11.81 14.61
N THR A 49 0.04 -12.69 14.27
CA THR A 49 0.25 -13.77 13.29
C THR A 49 -0.80 -13.66 12.19
N PRO A 50 -0.69 -12.66 11.31
CA PRO A 50 -1.70 -12.43 10.27
C PRO A 50 -1.66 -13.54 9.23
N ALA A 51 -2.83 -13.94 8.72
CA ALA A 51 -2.95 -14.83 7.57
C ALA A 51 -3.00 -14.04 6.25
N LEU A 52 -3.59 -12.84 6.27
CA LEU A 52 -3.63 -11.94 5.13
C LEU A 52 -3.27 -10.50 5.54
N ILE A 53 -2.27 -9.94 4.89
CA ILE A 53 -1.79 -8.57 5.10
C ILE A 53 -2.13 -7.74 3.87
N LEU A 54 -2.74 -6.58 4.06
CA LEU A 54 -2.89 -5.55 3.04
C LEU A 54 -1.74 -4.55 3.16
N ASP A 55 -0.95 -4.39 2.10
CA ASP A 55 -0.01 -3.27 1.94
C ASP A 55 -0.70 -2.20 1.09
N ALA A 56 -1.24 -1.18 1.75
CA ALA A 56 -2.05 -0.13 1.14
C ALA A 56 -1.18 1.03 0.66
N GLY A 57 -1.11 1.22 -0.65
CA GLY A 57 -0.16 2.12 -1.31
C GLY A 57 1.23 1.49 -1.43
N ALA A 58 1.28 0.27 -1.95
CA ALA A 58 2.48 -0.57 -1.99
C ALA A 58 3.63 0.00 -2.84
N GLY A 59 3.33 0.92 -3.76
CA GLY A 59 4.31 1.47 -4.69
C GLY A 59 5.04 0.36 -5.46
N THR A 60 6.37 0.42 -5.47
CA THR A 60 7.22 -0.57 -6.13
C THR A 60 7.44 -1.86 -5.32
N GLY A 61 6.72 -2.05 -4.19
CA GLY A 61 6.60 -3.32 -3.49
C GLY A 61 7.70 -3.64 -2.48
N HIS A 62 8.53 -2.68 -2.08
CA HIS A 62 9.54 -2.91 -1.05
C HIS A 62 8.93 -3.32 0.28
N GLY A 63 7.86 -2.64 0.74
CA GLY A 63 7.10 -2.99 1.93
C GLY A 63 6.49 -4.38 1.83
N SER A 64 5.78 -4.65 0.75
CA SER A 64 5.15 -5.96 0.49
C SER A 64 6.14 -7.11 0.53
N THR A 65 7.32 -6.93 -0.05
CA THR A 65 8.38 -7.95 -0.06
C THR A 65 8.96 -8.18 1.34
N ALA A 66 9.17 -7.11 2.11
CA ALA A 66 9.66 -7.21 3.48
C ALA A 66 8.63 -7.87 4.42
N LEU A 67 7.35 -7.52 4.28
CA LEU A 67 6.23 -8.16 5.00
C LEU A 67 6.16 -9.67 4.69
N ALA A 68 6.26 -10.05 3.40
CA ALA A 68 6.24 -11.44 2.98
C ALA A 68 7.43 -12.25 3.51
N ARG A 69 8.59 -11.61 3.69
CA ARG A 69 9.77 -12.25 4.31
C ARG A 69 9.60 -12.44 5.81
N ARG A 70 9.00 -11.46 6.47
CA ARG A 70 8.77 -11.48 7.92
C ARG A 70 7.68 -12.48 8.30
N TYR A 71 6.53 -12.42 7.64
CA TYR A 71 5.36 -13.26 7.90
C TYR A 71 5.26 -14.38 6.86
N LYS A 72 6.08 -15.42 7.02
CA LYS A 72 6.29 -16.49 6.02
C LYS A 72 4.99 -17.23 5.64
N GLU A 73 4.08 -17.37 6.59
CA GLU A 73 2.80 -18.06 6.38
C GLU A 73 1.70 -17.13 5.85
N ALA A 74 1.88 -15.83 6.00
CA ALA A 74 0.92 -14.86 5.53
C ALA A 74 0.92 -14.71 4.00
N ARG A 75 -0.25 -14.40 3.46
CA ARG A 75 -0.39 -13.82 2.12
C ARG A 75 -0.26 -12.31 2.23
N VAL A 76 0.42 -11.67 1.29
CA VAL A 76 0.53 -10.21 1.21
C VAL A 76 -0.19 -9.73 -0.04
N LEU A 77 -1.13 -8.84 0.15
CA LEU A 77 -1.87 -8.17 -0.92
C LEU A 77 -1.32 -6.75 -1.09
N ALA A 78 -0.55 -6.54 -2.15
CA ALA A 78 -0.02 -5.24 -2.53
C ALA A 78 -1.08 -4.47 -3.34
N LEU A 79 -1.56 -3.36 -2.80
CA LEU A 79 -2.54 -2.51 -3.47
C LEU A 79 -1.93 -1.16 -3.78
N ASP A 80 -2.10 -0.71 -5.01
CA ASP A 80 -1.70 0.65 -5.44
C ASP A 80 -2.67 1.18 -6.50
N ILE A 81 -2.83 2.50 -6.56
CA ILE A 81 -3.69 3.16 -7.55
C ILE A 81 -3.05 3.17 -8.94
N ALA A 82 -1.72 3.13 -9.01
CA ALA A 82 -0.94 3.13 -10.24
C ALA A 82 -0.55 1.71 -10.65
N HIS A 83 -1.07 1.23 -11.77
CA HIS A 83 -0.76 -0.10 -12.28
C HIS A 83 0.74 -0.29 -12.57
N ALA A 84 1.43 0.73 -13.11
CA ALA A 84 2.86 0.65 -13.40
C ALA A 84 3.71 0.43 -12.14
N MET A 85 3.29 0.96 -10.97
CA MET A 85 3.93 0.66 -9.69
C MET A 85 3.86 -0.83 -9.37
N LEU A 86 2.68 -1.44 -9.53
CA LEU A 86 2.48 -2.86 -9.29
C LEU A 86 3.25 -3.75 -10.28
N VAL A 87 3.44 -3.30 -11.51
CA VAL A 87 4.32 -3.99 -12.48
C VAL A 87 5.76 -4.03 -11.96
N GLN A 88 6.27 -2.94 -11.39
CA GLN A 88 7.59 -2.93 -10.75
C GLN A 88 7.60 -3.81 -9.49
N ALA A 89 6.57 -3.71 -8.64
CA ALA A 89 6.44 -4.52 -7.43
C ALA A 89 6.50 -6.04 -7.73
N ARG A 90 5.90 -6.47 -8.83
CA ARG A 90 5.96 -7.88 -9.29
C ARG A 90 7.37 -8.34 -9.61
N ARG A 91 8.23 -7.46 -10.10
CA ARG A 91 9.65 -7.75 -10.37
C ARG A 91 10.46 -7.92 -9.09
N HIS A 92 10.11 -7.21 -8.03
CA HIS A 92 10.76 -7.26 -6.72
C HIS A 92 10.22 -8.37 -5.80
N ARG A 93 9.15 -9.07 -6.21
CA ARG A 93 8.55 -10.10 -5.37
C ARG A 93 9.55 -11.23 -5.09
N ALA A 94 9.53 -11.72 -3.86
CA ALA A 94 10.27 -12.91 -3.49
C ALA A 94 9.65 -14.15 -4.16
N TRP A 95 10.46 -14.94 -4.87
CA TRP A 95 10.04 -16.10 -5.68
C TRP A 95 9.09 -17.06 -4.95
N PHE A 96 9.36 -17.32 -3.67
CA PHE A 96 8.59 -18.31 -2.88
C PHE A 96 7.48 -17.72 -2.04
N ARG A 97 7.10 -16.44 -2.26
CA ARG A 97 6.18 -15.76 -1.36
C ARG A 97 4.79 -15.59 -1.97
N LYS A 98 3.79 -15.71 -1.11
CA LYS A 98 2.37 -15.61 -1.45
C LYS A 98 1.96 -14.14 -1.58
N GLN A 99 2.52 -13.45 -2.60
CA GLN A 99 2.17 -12.06 -2.89
C GLN A 99 1.14 -11.99 -4.01
N ARG A 100 0.16 -11.10 -3.86
CA ARG A 100 -0.84 -10.74 -4.86
C ARG A 100 -0.81 -9.23 -5.06
N PHE A 101 -1.28 -8.80 -6.24
CA PHE A 101 -1.21 -7.40 -6.64
C PHE A 101 -2.57 -6.97 -7.16
N VAL A 102 -3.10 -5.88 -6.60
CA VAL A 102 -4.41 -5.33 -6.93
C VAL A 102 -4.29 -3.85 -7.21
N CYS A 103 -4.72 -3.43 -8.40
CA CYS A 103 -4.84 -2.01 -8.72
C CYS A 103 -6.15 -1.49 -8.13
N GLY A 104 -6.07 -0.52 -7.22
CA GLY A 104 -7.23 0.00 -6.51
C GLY A 104 -6.93 1.26 -5.71
N ASP A 105 -7.99 1.89 -5.24
CA ASP A 105 -7.95 3.10 -4.43
C ASP A 105 -8.09 2.74 -2.95
N ILE A 106 -7.23 3.32 -2.10
CA ILE A 106 -7.28 3.12 -0.64
C ILE A 106 -8.60 3.66 -0.06
N GLU A 107 -9.17 4.73 -0.64
CA GLU A 107 -10.44 5.30 -0.20
C GLU A 107 -11.66 4.47 -0.63
N SER A 108 -11.46 3.41 -1.44
CA SER A 108 -12.51 2.49 -1.88
C SER A 108 -11.90 1.12 -2.17
N LEU A 109 -11.59 0.38 -1.10
CA LEU A 109 -10.88 -0.88 -1.20
C LEU A 109 -11.72 -1.95 -1.89
N PRO A 110 -11.21 -2.61 -2.95
CA PRO A 110 -11.91 -3.69 -3.65
C PRO A 110 -11.81 -5.01 -2.86
N LEU A 111 -12.09 -4.97 -1.58
CA LEU A 111 -11.97 -6.09 -0.64
C LEU A 111 -13.27 -6.26 0.14
N ALA A 112 -13.56 -7.50 0.51
CA ALA A 112 -14.72 -7.82 1.36
C ALA A 112 -14.51 -7.31 2.80
N ASN A 113 -15.62 -7.17 3.53
CA ASN A 113 -15.56 -6.83 4.95
C ASN A 113 -14.84 -7.95 5.72
N ARG A 114 -14.06 -7.58 6.73
CA ARG A 114 -13.35 -8.51 7.63
C ARG A 114 -12.56 -9.57 6.86
N SER A 115 -11.81 -9.14 5.84
CA SER A 115 -11.09 -10.03 4.93
C SER A 115 -9.57 -9.98 5.10
N VAL A 116 -9.04 -9.06 5.89
CA VAL A 116 -7.61 -8.94 6.18
C VAL A 116 -7.36 -8.90 7.70
N ASP A 117 -6.19 -9.37 8.11
CA ASP A 117 -5.82 -9.42 9.53
C ASP A 117 -4.89 -8.27 9.94
N MET A 118 -4.28 -7.61 8.96
CA MET A 118 -3.38 -6.48 9.17
C MET A 118 -3.40 -5.55 7.96
N VAL A 119 -3.43 -4.25 8.21
CA VAL A 119 -3.19 -3.22 7.20
C VAL A 119 -1.86 -2.55 7.51
N PHE A 120 -0.99 -2.51 6.52
CA PHE A 120 0.26 -1.77 6.51
C PHE A 120 0.18 -0.66 5.46
N SER A 121 0.66 0.53 5.78
CA SER A 121 0.72 1.64 4.83
C SER A 121 1.91 2.52 5.16
N ASN A 122 2.74 2.81 4.16
CA ASN A 122 3.94 3.61 4.32
C ASN A 122 3.94 4.79 3.34
N LEU A 123 3.84 6.01 3.88
CA LEU A 123 3.90 7.27 3.12
C LEU A 123 2.96 7.31 1.89
N SER A 124 1.74 6.81 2.04
CA SER A 124 0.71 6.83 1.01
C SER A 124 -0.53 7.65 1.39
N LEU A 125 -0.86 7.76 2.68
CA LEU A 125 -2.08 8.42 3.14
C LEU A 125 -2.10 9.93 2.85
N GLN A 126 -0.95 10.58 2.74
CA GLN A 126 -0.85 12.00 2.35
C GLN A 126 -1.39 12.27 0.93
N TRP A 127 -1.55 11.24 0.12
CA TRP A 127 -2.09 11.32 -1.24
C TRP A 127 -3.60 11.06 -1.30
N CYS A 128 -4.23 10.79 -0.16
CA CYS A 128 -5.67 10.58 -0.05
C CYS A 128 -6.38 11.91 0.14
N GLY A 129 -7.52 12.06 -0.52
CA GLY A 129 -8.35 13.26 -0.43
C GLY A 129 -9.29 13.25 0.78
N ASP A 130 -9.57 12.07 1.32
CA ASP A 130 -10.50 11.84 2.42
C ASP A 130 -9.94 10.77 3.38
N LEU A 131 -9.29 11.22 4.45
CA LEU A 131 -8.70 10.32 5.45
C LEU A 131 -9.76 9.60 6.29
N ASP A 132 -10.89 10.22 6.57
CA ASP A 132 -11.98 9.58 7.32
C ASP A 132 -12.47 8.37 6.53
N ARG A 133 -12.66 8.53 5.24
CA ARG A 133 -13.02 7.45 4.33
C ARG A 133 -11.96 6.34 4.29
N VAL A 134 -10.69 6.68 4.28
CA VAL A 134 -9.59 5.70 4.34
C VAL A 134 -9.68 4.86 5.60
N PHE A 135 -9.87 5.50 6.77
CA PHE A 135 -9.96 4.77 8.04
C PHE A 135 -11.25 3.95 8.17
N GLU A 136 -12.37 4.41 7.61
CA GLU A 136 -13.59 3.60 7.48
C GLU A 136 -13.34 2.33 6.65
N GLU A 137 -12.66 2.46 5.52
CA GLU A 137 -12.31 1.32 4.66
C GLU A 137 -11.35 0.35 5.37
N PHE A 138 -10.34 0.86 6.08
CA PHE A 138 -9.45 0.01 6.87
C PHE A 138 -10.21 -0.74 7.96
N GLN A 139 -11.09 -0.06 8.71
CA GLN A 139 -11.92 -0.69 9.72
C GLN A 139 -12.90 -1.72 9.11
N ARG A 140 -13.43 -1.44 7.93
CA ARG A 140 -14.36 -2.34 7.25
C ARG A 140 -13.70 -3.66 6.83
N VAL A 141 -12.45 -3.59 6.34
CA VAL A 141 -11.76 -4.79 5.83
C VAL A 141 -11.05 -5.59 6.93
N LEU A 142 -10.70 -4.96 8.07
CA LEU A 142 -10.22 -5.59 9.30
C LEU A 142 -11.37 -6.25 10.07
#